data_06ab02fd00d3e90665f6e6f7517cd7c1
#
_entry.id   06ab02fd00d3e90665f6e6f7517cd7c1
#
_cell.length_a   1.000
_cell.length_b   1.000
_cell.length_c   1.000
_cell.angle_alpha   90.00
_cell.angle_beta   90.00
_cell.angle_gamma   90.00
#
_symmetry.space_group_name_H-M   'P 1'
#
loop_
_entity.id
_entity.type
_entity.pdbx_description
1 polymer ?
#
loop_
_entity_poly.entity_id
_entity_poly.type
_entity_poly.pdbx_seq_one_letter_code
_entity_poly.pdbx_strand_id
1 'polypeptide(L)'
;GLGDVYKRQPYIAPADSPRIAVLWMTFGSVCFGTMNALVKWTAFHADVWMIIMVRSAVIALAVAIFAASRGLSLKVSDKRKMLLRCVVGLTAMILYFTALGRIPIGQAVTLQYTAPLFVALLSGRVIRERVEPMVALLVGSAFAGIVLIVSPDLSSIDSDALLALGSGFFAAMAYMYVRELRNTDSASSVVFWFAAFSVVGSIFQALPDVAGLEWKTVAALIGIGIGAGGGQVGITMAYHRANAAWVSAFSYLTVIVATFYGFTLF
;
A
#
# COMPACT_ATOMS: atom_id res chain seq x y z
N GLY A 1 12.13 7.41 37.27
CA GLY A 1 11.92 5.97 37.51
C GLY A 1 12.28 5.14 36.28
N LEU A 2 12.36 3.81 36.43
CA LEU A 2 12.67 2.87 35.34
C LEU A 2 11.83 3.07 34.07
N GLY A 3 10.60 3.57 34.19
CA GLY A 3 9.71 3.88 33.05
C GLY A 3 10.16 5.04 32.16
N ASP A 4 10.94 5.97 32.69
CA ASP A 4 11.44 7.12 31.91
C ASP A 4 12.71 6.79 31.12
N VAL A 5 13.48 5.80 31.55
CA VAL A 5 14.66 5.30 30.85
C VAL A 5 14.26 4.51 29.60
N TYR A 6 13.17 3.73 29.68
CA TYR A 6 12.60 2.99 28.53
C TYR A 6 12.03 3.93 27.43
N LYS A 7 11.51 5.11 27.82
CA LYS A 7 10.98 6.11 26.89
C LYS A 7 12.07 6.87 26.09
N ARG A 8 13.35 6.76 26.45
CA ARG A 8 14.47 7.49 25.84
C ARG A 8 15.42 6.62 25.04
N GLN A 9 15.14 5.34 24.85
CA GLN A 9 16.01 4.54 23.98
C GLN A 9 15.89 5.03 22.53
N PRO A 10 17.04 5.29 21.86
CA PRO A 10 17.02 5.65 20.44
C PRO A 10 16.40 4.50 19.64
N TYR A 11 15.58 4.85 18.64
CA TYR A 11 15.03 3.85 17.74
C TYR A 11 16.17 3.11 17.03
N ILE A 12 16.23 1.80 17.20
CA ILE A 12 17.19 0.94 16.52
C ILE A 12 16.48 0.35 15.29
N ALA A 13 16.99 0.69 14.09
CA ALA A 13 16.46 0.14 12.86
C ALA A 13 16.57 -1.40 12.85
N PRO A 14 15.55 -2.13 12.40
CA PRO A 14 15.61 -3.57 12.32
C PRO A 14 16.71 -4.01 11.34
N ALA A 15 17.45 -5.07 11.71
CA ALA A 15 18.42 -5.70 10.82
C ALA A 15 17.74 -6.23 9.56
N ASP A 16 18.45 -6.21 8.43
CA ASP A 16 17.98 -6.81 7.19
C ASP A 16 17.76 -8.31 7.39
N SER A 17 16.57 -8.78 7.06
CA SER A 17 16.14 -10.17 7.21
C SER A 17 15.28 -10.56 6.00
N PRO A 18 15.91 -10.93 4.86
CA PRO A 18 15.20 -11.16 3.59
C PRO A 18 14.08 -12.22 3.71
N ARG A 19 14.31 -13.31 4.42
CA ARG A 19 13.29 -14.37 4.61
C ARG A 19 12.04 -13.83 5.33
N ILE A 20 12.24 -13.05 6.38
CA ILE A 20 11.14 -12.43 7.13
C ILE A 20 10.45 -11.36 6.27
N ALA A 21 11.19 -10.62 5.45
CA ALA A 21 10.64 -9.65 4.52
C ALA A 21 9.71 -10.30 3.49
N VAL A 22 10.09 -11.46 2.93
CA VAL A 22 9.22 -12.22 2.00
C VAL A 22 7.94 -12.66 2.68
N LEU A 23 8.01 -13.20 3.89
CA LEU A 23 6.80 -13.61 4.63
C LEU A 23 5.84 -12.44 4.84
N TRP A 24 6.37 -11.28 5.25
CA TRP A 24 5.56 -10.07 5.42
C TRP A 24 4.98 -9.56 4.10
N MET A 25 5.75 -9.59 3.02
CA MET A 25 5.27 -9.18 1.70
C MET A 25 4.18 -10.13 1.19
N THR A 26 4.38 -11.46 1.34
CA THR A 26 3.38 -12.48 0.98
C THR A 26 2.06 -12.26 1.74
N PHE A 27 2.13 -12.10 3.06
CA PHE A 27 0.97 -11.78 3.89
C PHE A 27 0.28 -10.50 3.41
N GLY A 28 1.04 -9.42 3.22
CA GLY A 28 0.52 -8.15 2.74
C GLY A 28 -0.12 -8.26 1.36
N SER A 29 0.47 -9.06 0.47
CA SER A 29 -0.04 -9.27 -0.88
C SER A 29 -1.39 -10.00 -0.90
N VAL A 30 -1.56 -11.02 -0.08
CA VAL A 30 -2.85 -11.71 0.08
C VAL A 30 -3.91 -10.76 0.61
N CYS A 31 -3.58 -9.99 1.67
CA CYS A 31 -4.49 -8.99 2.22
C CYS A 31 -4.91 -7.93 1.20
N PHE A 32 -3.96 -7.39 0.42
CA PHE A 32 -4.29 -6.42 -0.62
C PHE A 32 -5.05 -7.01 -1.80
N GLY A 33 -4.74 -8.24 -2.20
CA GLY A 33 -5.50 -8.93 -3.25
C GLY A 33 -6.98 -9.08 -2.87
N THR A 34 -7.25 -9.52 -1.64
CA THR A 34 -8.61 -9.61 -1.09
C THR A 34 -9.28 -8.22 -0.99
N MET A 35 -8.54 -7.22 -0.50
CA MET A 35 -9.02 -5.83 -0.45
C MET A 35 -9.42 -5.33 -1.84
N ASN A 36 -8.63 -5.59 -2.89
CA ASN A 36 -8.93 -5.13 -4.25
C ASN A 36 -10.27 -5.69 -4.78
N ALA A 37 -10.59 -6.95 -4.47
CA ALA A 37 -11.88 -7.53 -4.82
C ALA A 37 -13.03 -6.81 -4.11
N LEU A 38 -12.88 -6.53 -2.81
CA LEU A 38 -13.88 -5.77 -2.04
C LEU A 38 -14.02 -4.34 -2.56
N VAL A 39 -12.91 -3.66 -2.89
CA VAL A 39 -12.94 -2.29 -3.47
C VAL A 39 -13.69 -2.31 -4.79
N LYS A 40 -13.44 -3.28 -5.68
CA LYS A 40 -14.13 -3.39 -6.97
C LYS A 40 -15.63 -3.52 -6.78
N TRP A 41 -16.07 -4.37 -5.87
CA TRP A 41 -17.49 -4.51 -5.55
C TRP A 41 -18.09 -3.22 -4.94
N THR A 42 -17.37 -2.62 -3.99
CA THR A 42 -17.84 -1.44 -3.25
C THR A 42 -17.89 -0.18 -4.14
N ALA A 43 -17.06 -0.08 -5.17
CA ALA A 43 -17.03 1.06 -6.10
C ALA A 43 -18.35 1.27 -6.87
N PHE A 44 -19.24 0.28 -6.91
CA PHE A 44 -20.59 0.42 -7.45
C PHE A 44 -21.61 1.00 -6.43
N HIS A 45 -21.24 1.08 -5.15
CA HIS A 45 -22.14 1.41 -4.04
C HIS A 45 -21.68 2.60 -3.19
N ALA A 46 -20.40 2.99 -3.33
CA ALA A 46 -19.82 4.07 -2.56
C ALA A 46 -18.74 4.79 -3.39
N ASP A 47 -18.61 6.10 -3.17
CA ASP A 47 -17.58 6.92 -3.81
C ASP A 47 -16.16 6.56 -3.33
N VAL A 48 -15.17 6.84 -4.17
CA VAL A 48 -13.76 6.57 -3.88
C VAL A 48 -13.27 7.23 -2.59
N TRP A 49 -13.76 8.42 -2.28
CA TRP A 49 -13.38 9.14 -1.08
C TRP A 49 -13.89 8.47 0.20
N MET A 50 -15.11 7.90 0.14
CA MET A 50 -15.67 7.08 1.22
C MET A 50 -14.84 5.83 1.46
N ILE A 51 -14.45 5.13 0.39
CA ILE A 51 -13.59 3.94 0.48
C ILE A 51 -12.25 4.31 1.14
N ILE A 52 -11.61 5.42 0.72
CA ILE A 52 -10.35 5.90 1.28
C ILE A 52 -10.50 6.27 2.76
N MET A 53 -11.56 7.02 3.11
CA MET A 53 -11.81 7.47 4.47
C MET A 53 -12.01 6.31 5.43
N VAL A 54 -12.98 5.42 5.16
CA VAL A 54 -13.31 4.31 6.07
C VAL A 54 -12.15 3.34 6.20
N ARG A 55 -11.55 2.93 5.08
CA ARG A 55 -10.33 2.12 5.05
C ARG A 55 -9.24 2.68 5.97
N SER A 56 -8.96 3.97 5.79
CA SER A 56 -7.88 4.62 6.52
C SER A 56 -8.22 4.84 7.99
N ALA A 57 -9.49 5.14 8.31
CA ALA A 57 -9.96 5.25 9.71
C ALA A 57 -9.83 3.90 10.46
N VAL A 58 -10.22 2.79 9.82
CA VAL A 58 -10.05 1.44 10.41
C VAL A 58 -8.58 1.15 10.70
N ILE A 59 -7.67 1.47 9.76
CA ILE A 59 -6.23 1.26 9.96
C ILE A 59 -5.71 2.15 11.10
N ALA A 60 -6.02 3.45 11.07
CA ALA A 60 -5.54 4.40 12.09
C ALA A 60 -6.00 3.98 13.48
N LEU A 61 -7.28 3.60 13.64
CA LEU A 61 -7.85 3.14 14.89
C LEU A 61 -7.16 1.84 15.38
N ALA A 62 -7.04 0.84 14.52
CA ALA A 62 -6.40 -0.43 14.84
C ALA A 62 -4.95 -0.25 15.30
N VAL A 63 -4.16 0.58 14.58
CA VAL A 63 -2.77 0.85 14.94
C VAL A 63 -2.69 1.70 16.21
N ALA A 64 -3.58 2.66 16.42
CA ALA A 64 -3.63 3.45 17.66
C ALA A 64 -3.90 2.57 18.90
N ILE A 65 -4.90 1.68 18.81
CA ILE A 65 -5.23 0.73 19.87
C ILE A 65 -4.04 -0.20 20.13
N PHE A 66 -3.45 -0.76 19.09
CA PHE A 66 -2.27 -1.64 19.22
C PHE A 66 -1.10 -0.90 19.87
N ALA A 67 -0.80 0.33 19.43
CA ALA A 67 0.29 1.12 19.98
C ALA A 67 0.04 1.46 21.45
N ALA A 68 -1.19 1.85 21.81
CA ALA A 68 -1.59 2.14 23.18
C ALA A 68 -1.46 0.91 24.08
N SER A 69 -1.95 -0.26 23.63
CA SER A 69 -1.88 -1.52 24.38
C SER A 69 -0.46 -2.02 24.65
N ARG A 70 0.49 -1.65 23.78
CA ARG A 70 1.91 -2.04 23.88
C ARG A 70 2.82 -0.92 24.39
N GLY A 71 2.28 0.25 24.72
CA GLY A 71 3.06 1.41 25.13
C GLY A 71 4.02 1.94 24.06
N LEU A 72 3.70 1.68 22.77
CA LEU A 72 4.55 2.09 21.64
C LEU A 72 4.35 3.57 21.31
N SER A 73 5.46 4.25 21.03
CA SER A 73 5.41 5.65 20.59
C SER A 73 5.10 5.73 19.10
N LEU A 74 4.12 6.56 18.74
CA LEU A 74 3.80 6.91 17.35
C LEU A 74 4.46 8.24 16.92
N LYS A 75 5.49 8.69 17.63
CA LYS A 75 6.24 9.90 17.29
C LYS A 75 6.94 9.74 15.95
N VAL A 76 6.98 10.84 15.20
CA VAL A 76 7.69 10.94 13.92
C VAL A 76 8.98 11.70 14.14
N SER A 77 10.10 11.11 13.73
CA SER A 77 11.43 11.73 13.80
C SER A 77 11.71 12.49 12.51
N ASP A 78 11.55 11.90 11.33
CA ASP A 78 11.71 12.56 10.04
C ASP A 78 10.37 13.02 9.47
N LYS A 79 9.91 14.18 9.92
CA LYS A 79 8.63 14.77 9.50
C LYS A 79 8.55 15.02 7.99
N ARG A 80 9.68 15.41 7.36
CA ARG A 80 9.71 15.71 5.92
C ARG A 80 9.46 14.45 5.08
N LYS A 81 10.21 13.37 5.35
CA LYS A 81 10.04 12.11 4.64
C LYS A 81 8.68 11.49 4.93
N MET A 82 8.19 11.60 6.17
CA MET A 82 6.85 11.14 6.53
C MET A 82 5.77 11.89 5.73
N LEU A 83 5.85 13.22 5.63
CA LEU A 83 4.89 14.00 4.84
C LEU A 83 4.95 13.62 3.35
N LEU A 84 6.15 13.52 2.78
CA LEU A 84 6.32 13.07 1.38
C LEU A 84 5.70 11.68 1.17
N ARG A 85 5.98 10.72 2.10
CA ARG A 85 5.34 9.39 2.09
C ARG A 85 3.82 9.47 2.09
N CYS A 86 3.24 10.34 2.92
CA CYS A 86 1.79 10.51 3.02
C CYS A 86 1.21 11.12 1.75
N VAL A 87 1.79 12.18 1.23
CA VAL A 87 1.32 12.86 0.01
C VAL A 87 1.37 11.92 -1.19
N VAL A 88 2.55 11.36 -1.51
CA VAL A 88 2.68 10.47 -2.68
C VAL A 88 1.85 9.19 -2.52
N GLY A 89 1.72 8.67 -1.29
CA GLY A 89 0.90 7.49 -1.01
C GLY A 89 -0.59 7.74 -1.15
N LEU A 90 -1.09 8.90 -0.69
CA LEU A 90 -2.50 9.27 -0.88
C LEU A 90 -2.80 9.53 -2.36
N THR A 91 -1.92 10.23 -3.07
CA THR A 91 -2.05 10.42 -4.53
C THR A 91 -2.13 9.08 -5.26
N ALA A 92 -1.21 8.14 -4.96
CA ALA A 92 -1.25 6.80 -5.53
C ALA A 92 -2.59 6.10 -5.27
N MET A 93 -3.11 6.22 -4.04
CA MET A 93 -4.35 5.56 -3.64
C MET A 93 -5.58 6.15 -4.35
N ILE A 94 -5.67 7.48 -4.47
CA ILE A 94 -6.75 8.15 -5.18
C ILE A 94 -6.76 7.71 -6.65
N LEU A 95 -5.62 7.80 -7.33
CA LEU A 95 -5.48 7.41 -8.73
C LEU A 95 -5.86 5.93 -8.94
N TYR A 96 -5.35 5.05 -8.07
CA TYR A 96 -5.60 3.62 -8.17
C TYR A 96 -7.07 3.25 -7.95
N PHE A 97 -7.70 3.72 -6.89
CA PHE A 97 -9.09 3.36 -6.59
C PHE A 97 -10.06 3.98 -7.60
N THR A 98 -9.75 5.16 -8.13
CA THR A 98 -10.51 5.73 -9.24
C THR A 98 -10.44 4.84 -10.48
N ALA A 99 -9.24 4.40 -10.88
CA ALA A 99 -9.06 3.48 -11.99
C ALA A 99 -9.73 2.13 -11.74
N LEU A 100 -9.54 1.54 -10.54
CA LEU A 100 -10.09 0.23 -10.17
C LEU A 100 -11.63 0.21 -10.23
N GLY A 101 -12.29 1.32 -9.95
CA GLY A 101 -13.74 1.45 -10.11
C GLY A 101 -14.19 1.44 -11.58
N ARG A 102 -13.35 1.94 -12.50
CA ARG A 102 -13.74 2.24 -13.89
C ARG A 102 -13.31 1.19 -14.91
N ILE A 103 -12.10 0.61 -14.77
CA ILE A 103 -11.57 -0.39 -15.69
C ILE A 103 -11.57 -1.81 -15.08
N PRO A 104 -11.39 -2.88 -15.88
CA PRO A 104 -11.31 -4.24 -15.37
C PRO A 104 -10.24 -4.40 -14.28
N ILE A 105 -10.56 -5.18 -13.22
CA ILE A 105 -9.66 -5.36 -12.06
C ILE A 105 -8.26 -5.84 -12.46
N GLY A 106 -8.18 -6.80 -13.40
CA GLY A 106 -6.91 -7.32 -13.89
C GLY A 106 -6.05 -6.23 -14.54
N GLN A 107 -6.65 -5.37 -15.37
CA GLN A 107 -5.97 -4.26 -16.02
C GLN A 107 -5.51 -3.20 -15.00
N ALA A 108 -6.40 -2.74 -14.11
CA ALA A 108 -6.07 -1.76 -13.08
C ALA A 108 -4.94 -2.24 -12.17
N VAL A 109 -5.02 -3.49 -11.70
CA VAL A 109 -4.01 -4.07 -10.82
C VAL A 109 -2.68 -4.25 -11.56
N THR A 110 -2.67 -4.76 -12.80
CA THR A 110 -1.44 -4.92 -13.59
C THR A 110 -0.72 -3.60 -13.81
N LEU A 111 -1.45 -2.55 -14.19
CA LEU A 111 -0.87 -1.22 -14.42
C LEU A 111 -0.33 -0.59 -13.13
N GLN A 112 -1.04 -0.70 -12.03
CA GLN A 112 -0.58 -0.23 -10.72
C GLN A 112 0.67 -1.01 -10.26
N TYR A 113 0.75 -2.31 -10.55
CA TYR A 113 1.90 -3.15 -10.21
C TYR A 113 3.09 -3.01 -11.18
N THR A 114 3.14 -1.96 -12.00
CA THR A 114 4.40 -1.41 -12.53
C THR A 114 5.27 -0.77 -11.44
N ALA A 115 4.72 -0.53 -10.23
CA ALA A 115 5.44 0.05 -9.10
C ALA A 115 6.80 -0.64 -8.81
N PRO A 116 6.95 -1.98 -8.78
CA PRO A 116 8.24 -2.64 -8.60
C PRO A 116 9.27 -2.28 -9.68
N LEU A 117 8.85 -2.07 -10.93
CA LEU A 117 9.74 -1.60 -12.01
C LEU A 117 10.25 -0.19 -11.70
N PHE A 118 9.36 0.72 -11.30
CA PHE A 118 9.76 2.07 -10.91
C PHE A 118 10.67 2.06 -9.67
N VAL A 119 10.42 1.19 -8.69
CA VAL A 119 11.33 1.02 -7.55
C VAL A 119 12.71 0.58 -8.03
N ALA A 120 12.80 -0.42 -8.89
CA ALA A 120 14.08 -0.90 -9.42
C ALA A 120 14.84 0.19 -10.20
N LEU A 121 14.12 1.00 -11.00
CA LEU A 121 14.72 2.07 -11.80
C LEU A 121 15.17 3.28 -10.97
N LEU A 122 14.42 3.62 -9.91
CA LEU A 122 14.56 4.89 -9.21
C LEU A 122 15.27 4.76 -7.85
N SER A 123 15.33 3.57 -7.25
CA SER A 123 15.89 3.39 -5.89
C SER A 123 17.35 3.87 -5.79
N GLY A 124 18.15 3.69 -6.83
CA GLY A 124 19.53 4.20 -6.87
C GLY A 124 19.61 5.73 -6.77
N ARG A 125 18.65 6.46 -7.34
CA ARG A 125 18.60 7.94 -7.31
C ARG A 125 17.89 8.50 -6.09
N VAL A 126 16.79 7.86 -5.67
CA VAL A 126 15.90 8.38 -4.61
C VAL A 126 16.40 8.01 -3.22
N ILE A 127 16.78 6.76 -3.02
CA ILE A 127 17.17 6.23 -1.70
C ILE A 127 18.62 5.74 -1.65
N ARG A 128 19.39 5.94 -2.73
CA ARG A 128 20.80 5.54 -2.86
C ARG A 128 21.06 4.06 -2.59
N GLU A 129 20.06 3.20 -2.75
CA GLU A 129 20.22 1.75 -2.73
C GLU A 129 20.67 1.25 -4.10
N ARG A 130 21.76 0.47 -4.13
CA ARG A 130 22.22 -0.18 -5.37
C ARG A 130 21.28 -1.33 -5.72
N VAL A 131 20.84 -1.35 -6.95
CA VAL A 131 20.05 -2.45 -7.51
C VAL A 131 20.99 -3.32 -8.34
N GLU A 132 21.14 -4.56 -7.94
CA GLU A 132 21.91 -5.53 -8.73
C GLU A 132 21.21 -5.78 -10.06
N PRO A 133 21.94 -5.87 -11.18
CA PRO A 133 21.33 -6.11 -12.52
C PRO A 133 20.45 -7.36 -12.54
N MET A 134 20.82 -8.40 -11.81
CA MET A 134 20.03 -9.62 -11.67
C MET A 134 18.67 -9.35 -11.02
N VAL A 135 18.61 -8.47 -10.00
CA VAL A 135 17.34 -8.09 -9.35
C VAL A 135 16.45 -7.32 -10.33
N ALA A 136 17.02 -6.39 -11.11
CA ALA A 136 16.27 -5.67 -12.14
C ALA A 136 15.71 -6.62 -13.21
N LEU A 137 16.50 -7.60 -13.65
CA LEU A 137 16.06 -8.64 -14.58
C LEU A 137 14.92 -9.48 -14.00
N LEU A 138 15.04 -9.93 -12.74
CA LEU A 138 14.00 -10.71 -12.06
C LEU A 138 12.69 -9.93 -11.90
N VAL A 139 12.76 -8.65 -11.52
CA VAL A 139 11.59 -7.76 -11.42
C VAL A 139 10.93 -7.61 -12.80
N GLY A 140 11.70 -7.39 -13.85
CA GLY A 140 11.20 -7.28 -15.22
C GLY A 140 10.57 -8.59 -15.71
N SER A 141 11.22 -9.73 -15.46
CA SER A 141 10.70 -11.05 -15.84
C SER A 141 9.40 -11.39 -15.10
N ALA A 142 9.33 -11.09 -13.79
CA ALA A 142 8.13 -11.30 -13.00
C ALA A 142 6.96 -10.44 -13.52
N PHE A 143 7.22 -9.18 -13.87
CA PHE A 143 6.21 -8.31 -14.47
C PHE A 143 5.74 -8.83 -15.83
N ALA A 144 6.67 -9.26 -16.71
CA ALA A 144 6.32 -9.86 -18.00
C ALA A 144 5.43 -11.11 -17.81
N GLY A 145 5.75 -11.97 -16.83
CA GLY A 145 4.90 -13.10 -16.46
C GLY A 145 3.49 -12.70 -16.02
N ILE A 146 3.37 -11.64 -15.23
CA ILE A 146 2.06 -11.10 -14.82
C ILE A 146 1.26 -10.59 -16.03
N VAL A 147 1.89 -9.85 -16.93
CA VAL A 147 1.24 -9.37 -18.17
C VAL A 147 0.72 -10.54 -19.01
N LEU A 148 1.49 -11.62 -19.13
CA LEU A 148 1.05 -12.83 -19.84
C LEU A 148 -0.12 -13.54 -19.16
N ILE A 149 -0.14 -13.64 -17.82
CA ILE A 149 -1.21 -14.31 -17.07
C ILE A 149 -2.51 -13.49 -17.11
N VAL A 150 -2.42 -12.20 -16.87
CA VAL A 150 -3.59 -11.31 -16.80
C VAL A 150 -4.11 -10.98 -18.19
N SER A 151 -3.22 -10.98 -19.20
CA SER A 151 -3.53 -10.59 -20.60
C SER A 151 -4.38 -9.32 -20.66
N PRO A 152 -3.95 -8.21 -20.01
CA PRO A 152 -4.74 -6.98 -19.99
C PRO A 152 -4.93 -6.45 -21.40
N ASP A 153 -6.11 -5.94 -21.70
CA ASP A 153 -6.33 -5.24 -22.97
C ASP A 153 -5.58 -3.90 -22.95
N LEU A 154 -4.45 -3.87 -23.66
CA LEU A 154 -3.61 -2.68 -23.82
C LEU A 154 -3.89 -1.94 -25.12
N SER A 155 -4.83 -2.41 -25.93
CA SER A 155 -5.17 -1.80 -27.23
C SER A 155 -5.88 -0.46 -27.07
N SER A 156 -6.54 -0.24 -25.92
CA SER A 156 -7.24 0.98 -25.57
C SER A 156 -6.65 1.56 -24.26
N ILE A 157 -5.51 2.27 -24.37
CA ILE A 157 -4.99 3.05 -23.25
C ILE A 157 -5.79 4.35 -23.17
N ASP A 158 -6.82 4.33 -22.36
CA ASP A 158 -7.64 5.50 -22.03
C ASP A 158 -7.08 6.28 -20.81
N SER A 159 -7.76 7.37 -20.45
CA SER A 159 -7.37 8.19 -19.30
C SER A 159 -7.37 7.39 -17.99
N ASP A 160 -8.26 6.40 -17.85
CA ASP A 160 -8.38 5.62 -16.62
C ASP A 160 -7.25 4.58 -16.48
N ALA A 161 -6.75 4.05 -17.61
CA ALA A 161 -5.53 3.24 -17.63
C ALA A 161 -4.28 4.08 -17.25
N LEU A 162 -4.21 5.35 -17.70
CA LEU A 162 -3.13 6.27 -17.29
C LEU A 162 -3.19 6.60 -15.79
N LEU A 163 -4.37 6.69 -15.19
CA LEU A 163 -4.50 6.84 -13.73
C LEU A 163 -3.90 5.63 -13.00
N ALA A 164 -4.21 4.40 -13.46
CA ALA A 164 -3.65 3.18 -12.86
C ALA A 164 -2.11 3.13 -12.99
N LEU A 165 -1.57 3.47 -14.15
CA LEU A 165 -0.12 3.53 -14.38
C LEU A 165 0.54 4.62 -13.51
N GLY A 166 -0.03 5.82 -13.47
CA GLY A 166 0.42 6.92 -12.61
C GLY A 166 0.41 6.54 -11.14
N SER A 167 -0.61 5.77 -10.70
CA SER A 167 -0.66 5.25 -9.34
C SER A 167 0.53 4.36 -9.02
N GLY A 168 0.98 3.53 -9.97
CA GLY A 168 2.19 2.69 -9.84
C GLY A 168 3.45 3.51 -9.60
N PHE A 169 3.62 4.61 -10.32
CA PHE A 169 4.75 5.53 -10.12
C PHE A 169 4.73 6.15 -8.71
N PHE A 170 3.60 6.73 -8.29
CA PHE A 170 3.48 7.33 -6.96
C PHE A 170 3.57 6.29 -5.84
N ALA A 171 3.08 5.06 -6.05
CA ALA A 171 3.24 3.95 -5.11
C ALA A 171 4.73 3.57 -4.95
N ALA A 172 5.50 3.52 -6.03
CA ALA A 172 6.93 3.28 -5.98
C ALA A 172 7.66 4.34 -5.14
N MET A 173 7.35 5.62 -5.34
CA MET A 173 7.89 6.70 -4.53
C MET A 173 7.52 6.52 -3.05
N ALA A 174 6.27 6.18 -2.76
CA ALA A 174 5.81 5.93 -1.40
C ALA A 174 6.59 4.78 -0.73
N TYR A 175 6.81 3.66 -1.43
CA TYR A 175 7.55 2.50 -0.91
C TYR A 175 9.02 2.82 -0.65
N MET A 176 9.66 3.62 -1.50
CA MET A 176 11.02 4.10 -1.27
C MET A 176 11.10 4.97 0.00
N TYR A 177 10.14 5.87 0.24
CA TYR A 177 10.09 6.61 1.49
C TYR A 177 9.82 5.72 2.71
N VAL A 178 9.00 4.66 2.59
CA VAL A 178 8.85 3.65 3.66
C VAL A 178 10.19 3.00 4.00
N ARG A 179 10.97 2.65 2.98
CA ARG A 179 12.32 2.07 3.17
C ARG A 179 13.27 3.05 3.87
N GLU A 180 13.27 4.32 3.47
CA GLU A 180 14.08 5.38 4.08
C GLU A 180 13.69 5.62 5.56
N LEU A 181 12.38 5.68 5.85
CA LEU A 181 11.86 5.92 7.20
C LEU A 181 12.22 4.81 8.19
N ARG A 182 12.59 3.61 7.73
CA ARG A 182 13.04 2.53 8.62
C ARG A 182 14.21 2.92 9.54
N ASN A 183 15.00 3.92 9.12
CA ASN A 183 16.19 4.36 9.85
C ASN A 183 15.86 5.31 11.01
N THR A 184 14.67 5.91 11.00
CA THR A 184 14.29 6.98 11.93
C THR A 184 12.98 6.68 12.66
N ASP A 185 12.07 5.93 12.04
CA ASP A 185 10.69 5.79 12.48
C ASP A 185 10.23 4.33 12.51
N SER A 186 9.38 3.99 13.47
CA SER A 186 8.82 2.65 13.59
C SER A 186 7.80 2.37 12.47
N ALA A 187 7.65 1.08 12.12
CA ALA A 187 6.63 0.66 11.16
C ALA A 187 5.22 1.10 11.58
N SER A 188 4.90 1.02 12.88
CA SER A 188 3.61 1.47 13.41
C SER A 188 3.39 2.96 13.21
N SER A 189 4.43 3.80 13.40
CA SER A 189 4.35 5.24 13.14
C SER A 189 4.09 5.52 11.67
N VAL A 190 4.80 4.82 10.76
CA VAL A 190 4.62 5.00 9.30
C VAL A 190 3.21 4.64 8.86
N VAL A 191 2.67 3.52 9.34
CA VAL A 191 1.31 3.07 8.99
C VAL A 191 0.27 4.02 9.58
N PHE A 192 0.40 4.38 10.87
CA PHE A 192 -0.55 5.26 11.55
C PHE A 192 -0.65 6.64 10.88
N TRP A 193 0.48 7.31 10.66
CA TRP A 193 0.47 8.67 10.11
C TRP A 193 0.01 8.71 8.67
N PHE A 194 0.33 7.70 7.87
CA PHE A 194 -0.23 7.59 6.53
C PHE A 194 -1.77 7.42 6.56
N ALA A 195 -2.27 6.56 7.43
CA ALA A 195 -3.71 6.36 7.57
C ALA A 195 -4.41 7.63 8.09
N ALA A 196 -3.88 8.27 9.15
CA ALA A 196 -4.42 9.51 9.69
C ALA A 196 -4.42 10.64 8.65
N PHE A 197 -3.33 10.81 7.88
CA PHE A 197 -3.25 11.79 6.80
C PHE A 197 -4.28 11.51 5.70
N SER A 198 -4.50 10.23 5.37
CA SER A 198 -5.48 9.84 4.36
C SER A 198 -6.91 10.10 4.81
N VAL A 199 -7.24 9.91 6.11
CA VAL A 199 -8.54 10.31 6.66
C VAL A 199 -8.75 11.81 6.50
N VAL A 200 -7.78 12.63 6.92
CA VAL A 200 -7.88 14.10 6.81
C VAL A 200 -8.03 14.54 5.36
N GLY A 201 -7.31 13.90 4.44
CA GLY A 201 -7.35 14.23 3.01
C GLY A 201 -8.63 13.80 2.29
N SER A 202 -9.43 12.91 2.88
CA SER A 202 -10.66 12.37 2.24
C SER A 202 -11.95 12.75 2.95
N ILE A 203 -11.90 13.20 4.20
CA ILE A 203 -13.10 13.37 5.04
C ILE A 203 -14.11 14.36 4.44
N PHE A 204 -13.66 15.49 3.91
CA PHE A 204 -14.58 16.52 3.40
C PHE A 204 -15.34 16.07 2.14
N GLN A 205 -14.71 15.23 1.31
CA GLN A 205 -15.33 14.66 0.12
C GLN A 205 -16.23 13.46 0.44
N ALA A 206 -15.92 12.71 1.51
CA ALA A 206 -16.64 11.50 1.89
C ALA A 206 -17.92 11.79 2.72
N LEU A 207 -17.93 12.86 3.53
CA LEU A 207 -19.04 13.16 4.46
C LEU A 207 -20.44 13.25 3.81
N PRO A 208 -20.62 13.84 2.60
CA PRO A 208 -21.93 13.90 1.97
C PRO A 208 -22.59 12.54 1.73
N ASP A 209 -21.79 11.51 1.49
CA ASP A 209 -22.25 10.18 1.09
C ASP A 209 -22.47 9.21 2.26
N VAL A 210 -22.23 9.65 3.50
CA VAL A 210 -22.39 8.79 4.70
C VAL A 210 -23.88 8.45 4.94
N ALA A 211 -24.78 9.37 4.64
CA ALA A 211 -26.22 9.19 4.87
C ALA A 211 -26.81 8.25 3.81
N GLY A 212 -27.32 7.11 4.23
CA GLY A 212 -28.00 6.17 3.35
C GLY A 212 -27.20 4.94 2.90
N LEU A 213 -26.00 4.73 3.46
CA LEU A 213 -25.23 3.52 3.18
C LEU A 213 -25.96 2.27 3.68
N GLU A 214 -26.15 1.30 2.79
CA GLU A 214 -26.65 -0.02 3.18
C GLU A 214 -25.65 -0.73 4.10
N TRP A 215 -26.15 -1.57 5.02
CA TRP A 215 -25.31 -2.33 5.95
C TRP A 215 -24.26 -3.22 5.25
N LYS A 216 -24.59 -3.77 4.07
CA LYS A 216 -23.67 -4.57 3.26
C LYS A 216 -22.47 -3.75 2.77
N THR A 217 -22.73 -2.53 2.35
CA THR A 217 -21.68 -1.58 1.92
C THR A 217 -20.81 -1.19 3.11
N VAL A 218 -21.39 -0.93 4.28
CA VAL A 218 -20.62 -0.66 5.52
C VAL A 218 -19.75 -1.85 5.90
N ALA A 219 -20.29 -3.07 5.87
CA ALA A 219 -19.52 -4.28 6.16
C ALA A 219 -18.36 -4.47 5.16
N ALA A 220 -18.59 -4.22 3.87
CA ALA A 220 -17.53 -4.27 2.85
C ALA A 220 -16.46 -3.21 3.07
N LEU A 221 -16.83 -1.96 3.40
CA LEU A 221 -15.90 -0.88 3.75
C LEU A 221 -15.02 -1.23 4.95
N ILE A 222 -15.59 -1.83 6.00
CA ILE A 222 -14.81 -2.34 7.15
C ILE A 222 -13.88 -3.48 6.72
N GLY A 223 -14.37 -4.42 5.90
CA GLY A 223 -13.55 -5.50 5.34
C GLY A 223 -12.37 -4.96 4.51
N ILE A 224 -12.60 -3.92 3.70
CA ILE A 224 -11.54 -3.19 2.97
C ILE A 224 -10.52 -2.64 3.96
N GLY A 225 -10.97 -2.02 5.06
CA GLY A 225 -10.10 -1.47 6.10
C GLY A 225 -9.23 -2.54 6.77
N ILE A 226 -9.79 -3.70 7.09
CA ILE A 226 -9.07 -4.84 7.69
C ILE A 226 -8.04 -5.39 6.70
N GLY A 227 -8.44 -5.68 5.47
CA GLY A 227 -7.55 -6.18 4.41
C GLY A 227 -6.43 -5.19 4.10
N ALA A 228 -6.78 -3.91 3.99
CA ALA A 228 -5.80 -2.84 3.79
C ALA A 228 -4.84 -2.68 4.99
N GLY A 229 -5.33 -2.82 6.21
CA GLY A 229 -4.52 -2.78 7.43
C GLY A 229 -3.46 -3.88 7.43
N GLY A 230 -3.87 -5.12 7.20
CA GLY A 230 -2.97 -6.26 7.05
C GLY A 230 -1.95 -6.03 5.92
N GLY A 231 -2.45 -5.59 4.74
CA GLY A 231 -1.61 -5.27 3.59
C GLY A 231 -0.58 -4.18 3.89
N GLN A 232 -1.01 -3.08 4.52
CA GLN A 232 -0.15 -1.95 4.83
C GLN A 232 0.92 -2.29 5.86
N VAL A 233 0.55 -3.06 6.89
CA VAL A 233 1.52 -3.56 7.88
C VAL A 233 2.51 -4.51 7.20
N GLY A 234 2.02 -5.48 6.42
CA GLY A 234 2.84 -6.44 5.70
C GLY A 234 3.88 -5.77 4.81
N ILE A 235 3.44 -4.85 3.92
CA ILE A 235 4.35 -4.09 3.06
C ILE A 235 5.35 -3.28 3.88
N THR A 236 4.90 -2.52 4.88
CA THR A 236 5.79 -1.67 5.67
C THR A 236 6.86 -2.51 6.38
N MET A 237 6.46 -3.64 7.00
CA MET A 237 7.39 -4.55 7.65
C MET A 237 8.37 -5.21 6.67
N ALA A 238 7.94 -5.49 5.45
CA ALA A 238 8.80 -6.04 4.40
C ALA A 238 9.86 -5.02 3.95
N TYR A 239 9.46 -3.80 3.61
CA TYR A 239 10.38 -2.74 3.22
C TYR A 239 11.33 -2.29 4.33
N HIS A 240 10.94 -2.47 5.60
CA HIS A 240 11.85 -2.21 6.72
C HIS A 240 12.95 -3.27 6.87
N ARG A 241 12.83 -4.48 6.25
CA ARG A 241 13.70 -5.63 6.45
C ARG A 241 14.51 -6.09 5.24
N ALA A 242 14.29 -5.48 4.08
CA ALA A 242 15.02 -5.87 2.87
C ALA A 242 15.15 -4.71 1.88
N ASN A 243 16.09 -4.84 0.94
CA ASN A 243 16.27 -3.91 -0.18
C ASN A 243 14.96 -3.70 -0.93
N ALA A 244 14.64 -2.44 -1.25
CA ALA A 244 13.36 -2.05 -1.82
C ALA A 244 13.06 -2.75 -3.15
N ALA A 245 14.02 -2.76 -4.08
CA ALA A 245 13.85 -3.38 -5.40
C ALA A 245 13.65 -4.90 -5.28
N TRP A 246 14.44 -5.57 -4.42
CA TRP A 246 14.34 -7.01 -4.24
C TRP A 246 13.00 -7.43 -3.64
N VAL A 247 12.57 -6.77 -2.55
CA VAL A 247 11.34 -7.15 -1.86
C VAL A 247 10.09 -6.79 -2.64
N SER A 248 10.15 -5.74 -3.47
CA SER A 248 9.02 -5.32 -4.29
C SER A 248 8.57 -6.36 -5.31
N ALA A 249 9.51 -7.22 -5.80
CA ALA A 249 9.16 -8.30 -6.72
C ALA A 249 8.12 -9.27 -6.14
N PHE A 250 8.15 -9.52 -4.84
CA PHE A 250 7.20 -10.42 -4.19
C PHE A 250 5.78 -9.83 -4.06
N SER A 251 5.63 -8.52 -4.26
CA SER A 251 4.30 -7.88 -4.27
C SER A 251 3.45 -8.30 -5.47
N TYR A 252 4.05 -8.84 -6.53
CA TYR A 252 3.31 -9.39 -7.67
C TYR A 252 2.33 -10.51 -7.30
N LEU A 253 2.52 -11.15 -6.15
CA LEU A 253 1.54 -12.10 -5.62
C LEU A 253 0.16 -11.45 -5.43
N THR A 254 0.09 -10.15 -5.16
CA THR A 254 -1.20 -9.42 -5.08
C THR A 254 -1.96 -9.49 -6.39
N VAL A 255 -1.26 -9.40 -7.53
CA VAL A 255 -1.88 -9.46 -8.85
C VAL A 255 -2.51 -10.84 -9.06
N ILE A 256 -1.76 -11.90 -8.71
CA ILE A 256 -2.25 -13.28 -8.81
C ILE A 256 -3.51 -13.47 -7.97
N VAL A 257 -3.48 -13.03 -6.71
CA VAL A 257 -4.64 -13.12 -5.80
C VAL A 257 -5.82 -12.29 -6.31
N ALA A 258 -5.60 -11.05 -6.76
CA ALA A 258 -6.65 -10.19 -7.29
C ALA A 258 -7.27 -10.76 -8.58
N THR A 259 -6.44 -11.33 -9.46
CA THR A 259 -6.90 -11.97 -10.70
C THR A 259 -7.73 -13.22 -10.40
N PHE A 260 -7.30 -14.04 -9.44
CA PHE A 260 -8.10 -15.18 -8.99
C PHE A 260 -9.48 -14.75 -8.52
N TYR A 261 -9.60 -13.70 -7.70
CA TYR A 261 -10.89 -13.15 -7.32
C TYR A 261 -11.65 -12.55 -8.51
N GLY A 262 -10.95 -11.95 -9.46
CA GLY A 262 -11.57 -11.44 -10.69
C GLY A 262 -12.29 -12.54 -11.48
N PHE A 263 -11.67 -13.71 -11.62
CA PHE A 263 -12.26 -14.86 -12.31
C PHE A 263 -13.38 -15.56 -11.51
N THR A 264 -13.33 -15.49 -10.18
CA THR A 264 -14.28 -16.25 -9.34
C THR A 264 -15.49 -15.42 -8.91
N LEU A 265 -15.38 -14.08 -8.85
CA LEU A 265 -16.42 -13.21 -8.29
C LEU A 265 -17.02 -12.23 -9.33
N PHE A 266 -16.33 -11.96 -10.43
CA PHE A 266 -16.71 -11.00 -11.47
C PHE A 266 -16.64 -11.60 -12.87
#